data_3529928a080b8a3b4582a6ef3f144bf6
#
_entry.id   3529928a080b8a3b4582a6ef3f144bf6
#
_cell.length_a   1.000
_cell.length_b   1.000
_cell.length_c   1.000
_cell.angle_alpha   90.00
_cell.angle_beta   90.00
_cell.angle_gamma   90.00
#
_symmetry.space_group_name_H-M   'P 1'
#
loop_
_entity.id
_entity.type
_entity.pdbx_description
1 polymer ?
#
loop_
_entity_poly.entity_id
_entity_poly.type
_entity_poly.pdbx_seq_one_letter_code
_entity_poly.pdbx_strand_id
1 'polypeptide(L)'
;MILIVDDDSSVTASLALLLKQAGYPTRSAANAEQAMERLRHERFDLVLQDMNFSRQTTGEEGLALLGQIKATHADLPVILMTAWGSIELAVQGVKAGAVDFVTKPWTNEQLLQSARTAMGVAAAPKQDLQSREELDEAYDFSNVIGRDPVLLKMLTLVGRIADTDASILITGESGTGKDEIAAAICRNSARREGPLVKVNLGGISSTLFESEMFGHVKGAFTDARSDRTGRFELADGGTIFLD
;
A
#
# COMPACT_ATOMS: atom_id res chain seq x y z
N MET A 1 5.18 -6.01 18.39
CA MET A 1 6.62 -6.25 18.10
C MET A 1 6.80 -6.46 16.59
N ILE A 2 7.85 -5.90 15.98
CA ILE A 2 8.10 -5.97 14.53
C ILE A 2 9.28 -6.91 14.25
N LEU A 3 9.12 -7.85 13.30
CA LEU A 3 10.20 -8.67 12.79
C LEU A 3 10.82 -7.99 11.56
N ILE A 4 12.12 -7.80 11.56
CA ILE A 4 12.91 -7.29 10.44
C ILE A 4 13.68 -8.46 9.84
N VAL A 5 13.48 -8.73 8.55
CA VAL A 5 14.16 -9.82 7.83
C VAL A 5 14.97 -9.21 6.68
N ASP A 6 16.27 -9.15 6.88
CA ASP A 6 17.23 -8.59 5.92
C ASP A 6 18.63 -9.16 6.26
N ASP A 7 19.40 -9.58 5.26
CA ASP A 7 20.75 -10.14 5.43
C ASP A 7 21.81 -9.06 5.71
N ASP A 8 21.50 -7.79 5.38
CA ASP A 8 22.37 -6.65 5.72
C ASP A 8 22.15 -6.20 7.16
N SER A 9 23.17 -6.46 7.99
CA SER A 9 23.17 -6.06 9.39
C SER A 9 23.09 -4.54 9.61
N SER A 10 23.55 -3.73 8.64
CA SER A 10 23.49 -2.26 8.72
C SER A 10 22.06 -1.79 8.52
N VAL A 11 21.34 -2.41 7.58
CA VAL A 11 19.92 -2.13 7.32
C VAL A 11 19.08 -2.53 8.54
N THR A 12 19.26 -3.76 9.06
CA THR A 12 18.52 -4.23 10.24
C THR A 12 18.78 -3.38 11.46
N ALA A 13 20.02 -2.93 11.70
CA ALA A 13 20.36 -2.05 12.83
C ALA A 13 19.73 -0.65 12.68
N SER A 14 19.75 -0.08 11.47
CA SER A 14 19.14 1.22 11.19
C SER A 14 17.63 1.19 11.39
N LEU A 15 16.96 0.15 10.84
CA LEU A 15 15.53 -0.05 11.00
C LEU A 15 15.14 -0.28 12.46
N ALA A 16 15.91 -1.10 13.18
CA ALA A 16 15.66 -1.37 14.60
C ALA A 16 15.76 -0.09 15.45
N LEU A 17 16.73 0.80 15.15
CA LEU A 17 16.88 2.08 15.83
C LEU A 17 15.68 3.00 15.53
N LEU A 18 15.31 3.15 14.26
CA LEU A 18 14.18 3.97 13.83
C LEU A 18 12.87 3.53 14.48
N LEU A 19 12.59 2.24 14.41
CA LEU A 19 11.35 1.67 14.97
C LEU A 19 11.32 1.74 16.51
N LYS A 20 12.46 1.54 17.17
CA LYS A 20 12.58 1.71 18.62
C LYS A 20 12.32 3.15 19.06
N GLN A 21 12.82 4.15 18.31
CA GLN A 21 12.54 5.56 18.56
C GLN A 21 11.04 5.88 18.40
N ALA A 22 10.37 5.18 17.49
CA ALA A 22 8.92 5.28 17.29
C ALA A 22 8.10 4.44 18.30
N GLY A 23 8.74 3.76 19.28
CA GLY A 23 8.06 2.99 20.32
C GLY A 23 7.78 1.53 19.97
N TYR A 24 8.30 1.00 18.87
CA TYR A 24 8.07 -0.37 18.43
C TYR A 24 9.25 -1.28 18.80
N PRO A 25 9.04 -2.31 19.64
CA PRO A 25 10.06 -3.33 19.87
C PRO A 25 10.28 -4.17 18.62
N THR A 26 11.55 -4.53 18.36
CA THR A 26 11.94 -5.25 17.15
C THR A 26 12.72 -6.54 17.45
N ARG A 27 12.69 -7.46 16.51
CA ARG A 27 13.61 -8.60 16.35
C ARG A 27 14.11 -8.63 14.93
N SER A 28 15.31 -9.18 14.73
CA SER A 28 15.91 -9.31 13.40
C SER A 28 16.16 -10.77 13.06
N ALA A 29 16.05 -11.10 11.79
CA ALA A 29 16.42 -12.36 11.18
C ALA A 29 17.23 -12.09 9.91
N ALA A 30 18.32 -12.81 9.70
CA ALA A 30 19.21 -12.60 8.55
C ALA A 30 18.80 -13.44 7.31
N ASN A 31 17.85 -14.35 7.45
CA ASN A 31 17.40 -15.24 6.39
C ASN A 31 16.02 -15.83 6.70
N ALA A 32 15.45 -16.54 5.73
CA ALA A 32 14.13 -17.15 5.83
C ALA A 32 14.01 -18.16 6.99
N GLU A 33 15.04 -18.99 7.21
CA GLU A 33 15.03 -20.01 8.26
C GLU A 33 14.91 -19.39 9.65
N GLN A 34 15.75 -18.39 9.95
CA GLN A 34 15.69 -17.64 11.20
C GLN A 34 14.37 -16.89 11.37
N ALA A 35 13.83 -16.33 10.28
CA ALA A 35 12.54 -15.65 10.32
C ALA A 35 11.42 -16.61 10.71
N MET A 36 11.34 -17.77 10.08
CA MET A 36 10.34 -18.80 10.38
C MET A 36 10.51 -19.40 11.79
N GLU A 37 11.75 -19.56 12.26
CA GLU A 37 12.03 -20.00 13.63
C GLU A 37 11.48 -19.00 14.66
N ARG A 38 11.75 -17.69 14.46
CA ARG A 38 11.22 -16.65 15.36
C ARG A 38 9.71 -16.60 15.35
N LEU A 39 9.09 -16.70 14.19
CA LEU A 39 7.62 -16.70 14.04
C LEU A 39 6.96 -17.89 14.76
N ARG A 40 7.66 -19.02 14.97
CA ARG A 40 7.15 -20.15 15.75
C ARG A 40 7.15 -19.89 17.26
N HIS A 41 8.09 -19.06 17.74
CA HIS A 41 8.32 -18.89 19.17
C HIS A 41 7.86 -17.54 19.74
N GLU A 42 7.73 -16.52 18.90
CA GLU A 42 7.38 -15.16 19.30
C GLU A 42 6.19 -14.65 18.48
N ARG A 43 5.40 -13.73 19.06
CA ARG A 43 4.30 -13.07 18.37
C ARG A 43 4.77 -11.74 17.77
N PHE A 44 4.44 -11.53 16.53
CA PHE A 44 4.73 -10.30 15.80
C PHE A 44 3.44 -9.65 15.28
N ASP A 45 3.45 -8.33 15.24
CA ASP A 45 2.34 -7.51 14.72
C ASP A 45 2.59 -7.08 13.27
N LEU A 46 3.85 -7.18 12.80
CA LEU A 46 4.29 -6.80 11.46
C LEU A 46 5.62 -7.50 11.14
N VAL A 47 5.79 -7.85 9.86
CA VAL A 47 7.07 -8.25 9.29
C VAL A 47 7.51 -7.21 8.24
N LEU A 48 8.73 -6.67 8.39
CA LEU A 48 9.45 -5.94 7.35
C LEU A 48 10.43 -6.90 6.72
N GLN A 49 10.26 -7.24 5.46
CA GLN A 49 10.99 -8.32 4.80
C GLN A 49 11.69 -7.81 3.55
N ASP A 50 13.00 -8.01 3.46
CA ASP A 50 13.71 -7.81 2.19
C ASP A 50 13.28 -8.87 1.15
N MET A 51 13.36 -8.47 -0.11
CA MET A 51 13.04 -9.35 -1.23
C MET A 51 14.20 -10.27 -1.61
N ASN A 52 15.43 -9.94 -1.23
CA ASN A 52 16.63 -10.67 -1.60
C ASN A 52 17.50 -10.93 -0.37
N PHE A 53 17.74 -12.20 -0.03
CA PHE A 53 18.59 -12.63 1.08
C PHE A 53 19.94 -13.20 0.62
N SER A 54 20.19 -13.16 -0.68
CA SER A 54 21.44 -13.63 -1.29
C SER A 54 21.89 -12.65 -2.37
N ARG A 55 23.06 -12.93 -2.97
CA ARG A 55 23.57 -12.12 -4.09
C ARG A 55 22.72 -12.22 -5.38
N GLN A 56 21.73 -13.09 -5.40
CA GLN A 56 20.78 -13.18 -6.51
C GLN A 56 19.64 -12.20 -6.28
N THR A 57 19.48 -11.24 -7.19
CA THR A 57 18.52 -10.14 -7.08
C THR A 57 17.18 -10.46 -7.80
N THR A 58 16.76 -11.73 -7.81
CA THR A 58 15.54 -12.18 -8.52
C THR A 58 14.26 -11.94 -7.74
N GLY A 59 14.34 -11.72 -6.41
CA GLY A 59 13.18 -11.59 -5.53
C GLY A 59 12.42 -12.88 -5.24
N GLU A 60 12.83 -14.00 -5.84
CA GLU A 60 12.15 -15.30 -5.64
C GLU A 60 12.22 -15.78 -4.19
N GLU A 61 13.35 -15.54 -3.53
CA GLU A 61 13.54 -15.90 -2.11
C GLU A 61 12.56 -15.15 -1.19
N GLY A 62 12.37 -13.86 -1.45
CA GLY A 62 11.42 -13.05 -0.71
C GLY A 62 9.98 -13.47 -0.93
N LEU A 63 9.59 -13.79 -2.17
CA LEU A 63 8.26 -14.32 -2.48
C LEU A 63 8.03 -15.70 -1.85
N ALA A 64 9.03 -16.56 -1.83
CA ALA A 64 8.95 -17.88 -1.19
C ALA A 64 8.75 -17.75 0.35
N LEU A 65 9.51 -16.87 1.01
CA LEU A 65 9.33 -16.60 2.43
C LEU A 65 7.95 -15.99 2.73
N LEU A 66 7.51 -15.02 1.93
CA LEU A 66 6.16 -14.45 2.06
C LEU A 66 5.09 -15.54 1.99
N GLY A 67 5.19 -16.45 1.02
CA GLY A 67 4.26 -17.58 0.90
C GLY A 67 4.26 -18.49 2.14
N GLN A 68 5.42 -18.79 2.74
CA GLN A 68 5.54 -19.56 3.98
C GLN A 68 4.92 -18.84 5.17
N ILE A 69 5.17 -17.52 5.30
CA ILE A 69 4.57 -16.70 6.36
C ILE A 69 3.04 -16.72 6.21
N LYS A 70 2.52 -16.47 5.03
CA LYS A 70 1.07 -16.42 4.79
C LYS A 70 0.37 -17.77 4.95
N ALA A 71 1.06 -18.88 4.66
CA ALA A 71 0.54 -20.24 4.90
C ALA A 71 0.37 -20.55 6.39
N THR A 72 1.23 -20.00 7.26
CA THR A 72 1.22 -20.29 8.71
C THR A 72 0.62 -19.16 9.55
N HIS A 73 0.71 -17.93 9.07
CA HIS A 73 0.27 -16.70 9.74
C HIS A 73 -0.49 -15.80 8.74
N ALA A 74 -1.64 -16.25 8.28
CA ALA A 74 -2.41 -15.59 7.21
C ALA A 74 -2.71 -14.10 7.50
N ASP A 75 -3.02 -13.77 8.75
CA ASP A 75 -3.39 -12.43 9.20
C ASP A 75 -2.18 -11.52 9.52
N LEU A 76 -0.97 -12.05 9.59
CA LEU A 76 0.23 -11.26 9.92
C LEU A 76 0.59 -10.36 8.74
N PRO A 77 0.58 -9.03 8.90
CA PRO A 77 0.95 -8.14 7.83
C PRO A 77 2.45 -8.26 7.50
N VAL A 78 2.75 -8.26 6.21
CA VAL A 78 4.12 -8.28 5.68
C VAL A 78 4.28 -7.11 4.73
N ILE A 79 5.25 -6.24 5.00
CA ILE A 79 5.71 -5.19 4.10
C ILE A 79 7.00 -5.68 3.44
N LEU A 80 7.05 -5.64 2.12
CA LEU A 80 8.23 -6.01 1.36
C LEU A 80 9.15 -4.80 1.17
N MET A 81 10.44 -4.99 1.39
CA MET A 81 11.47 -4.01 1.08
C MET A 81 12.17 -4.42 -0.21
N THR A 82 12.25 -3.53 -1.19
CA THR A 82 12.78 -3.85 -2.53
C THR A 82 13.72 -2.77 -3.04
N ALA A 83 14.72 -3.16 -3.82
CA ALA A 83 15.59 -2.23 -4.51
C ALA A 83 14.86 -1.60 -5.72
N TRP A 84 15.35 -0.45 -6.20
CA TRP A 84 14.84 0.27 -7.36
C TRP A 84 14.75 -0.65 -8.59
N GLY A 85 13.64 -0.59 -9.32
CA GLY A 85 13.46 -1.26 -10.62
C GLY A 85 12.59 -2.53 -10.61
N SER A 86 12.07 -2.97 -9.46
CA SER A 86 11.30 -4.22 -9.35
C SER A 86 9.80 -4.02 -9.13
N ILE A 87 9.17 -3.12 -9.91
CA ILE A 87 7.70 -2.91 -9.85
C ILE A 87 6.95 -4.23 -10.07
N GLU A 88 7.42 -5.07 -10.98
CA GLU A 88 6.82 -6.39 -11.22
C GLU A 88 6.88 -7.29 -9.99
N LEU A 89 7.99 -7.28 -9.26
CA LEU A 89 8.15 -8.04 -8.01
C LEU A 89 7.27 -7.48 -6.89
N ALA A 90 7.15 -6.16 -6.80
CA ALA A 90 6.23 -5.53 -5.84
C ALA A 90 4.78 -5.94 -6.12
N VAL A 91 4.34 -5.92 -7.38
CA VAL A 91 3.00 -6.38 -7.78
C VAL A 91 2.81 -7.88 -7.49
N GLN A 92 3.81 -8.72 -7.75
CA GLN A 92 3.76 -10.15 -7.39
C GLN A 92 3.66 -10.34 -5.88
N GLY A 93 4.42 -9.57 -5.09
CA GLY A 93 4.37 -9.59 -3.64
C GLY A 93 2.99 -9.24 -3.08
N VAL A 94 2.37 -8.18 -3.58
CA VAL A 94 1.00 -7.80 -3.18
C VAL A 94 -0.01 -8.90 -3.56
N LYS A 95 0.09 -9.49 -4.76
CA LYS A 95 -0.74 -10.64 -5.17
C LYS A 95 -0.51 -11.88 -4.30
N ALA A 96 0.70 -12.06 -3.77
CA ALA A 96 1.05 -13.14 -2.85
C ALA A 96 0.65 -12.85 -1.40
N GLY A 97 0.06 -11.69 -1.11
CA GLY A 97 -0.51 -11.34 0.18
C GLY A 97 0.33 -10.38 1.04
N ALA A 98 1.36 -9.74 0.49
CA ALA A 98 1.97 -8.59 1.16
C ALA A 98 0.95 -7.45 1.26
N VAL A 99 0.98 -6.71 2.37
CA VAL A 99 0.06 -5.57 2.57
C VAL A 99 0.58 -4.27 1.96
N ASP A 100 1.91 -4.17 1.79
CA ASP A 100 2.55 -3.00 1.21
C ASP A 100 3.97 -3.35 0.74
N PHE A 101 4.62 -2.41 0.03
CA PHE A 101 6.04 -2.48 -0.28
C PHE A 101 6.71 -1.12 -0.12
N VAL A 102 7.99 -1.13 0.24
CA VAL A 102 8.83 0.06 0.40
C VAL A 102 10.09 -0.08 -0.43
N THR A 103 10.38 0.92 -1.26
CA THR A 103 11.58 0.91 -2.12
C THR A 103 12.80 1.42 -1.36
N LYS A 104 13.94 0.75 -1.51
CA LYS A 104 15.24 1.21 -1.02
C LYS A 104 15.86 2.21 -2.04
N PRO A 105 16.33 3.41 -1.63
CA PRO A 105 16.30 3.97 -0.30
C PRO A 105 14.92 4.57 0.04
N TRP A 106 14.49 4.43 1.28
CA TRP A 106 13.26 5.03 1.82
C TRP A 106 13.54 6.26 2.66
N THR A 107 12.52 7.07 2.89
CA THR A 107 12.53 8.06 3.97
C THR A 107 12.00 7.44 5.26
N ASN A 108 12.50 7.91 6.41
CA ASN A 108 12.02 7.43 7.72
C ASN A 108 10.51 7.59 7.88
N GLU A 109 9.96 8.69 7.35
CA GLU A 109 8.56 9.01 7.40
C GLU A 109 7.71 8.01 6.61
N GLN A 110 8.10 7.70 5.36
CA GLN A 110 7.42 6.69 4.53
C GLN A 110 7.37 5.33 5.23
N LEU A 111 8.52 4.84 5.72
CA LEU A 111 8.58 3.53 6.37
C LEU A 111 7.69 3.48 7.61
N LEU A 112 7.75 4.51 8.47
CA LEU A 112 6.92 4.58 9.67
C LEU A 112 5.44 4.68 9.34
N GLN A 113 5.07 5.40 8.28
CA GLN A 113 3.69 5.50 7.81
C GLN A 113 3.19 4.14 7.30
N SER A 114 3.92 3.45 6.42
CA SER A 114 3.58 2.10 5.96
C SER A 114 3.43 1.12 7.14
N ALA A 115 4.36 1.16 8.10
CA ALA A 115 4.30 0.30 9.28
C ALA A 115 3.06 0.57 10.14
N ARG A 116 2.71 1.83 10.39
CA ARG A 116 1.49 2.21 11.13
C ARG A 116 0.23 1.76 10.43
N THR A 117 0.14 2.00 9.13
CA THR A 117 -1.01 1.60 8.31
C THR A 117 -1.18 0.08 8.33
N ALA A 118 -0.11 -0.69 8.10
CA ALA A 118 -0.15 -2.14 8.10
C ALA A 118 -0.59 -2.72 9.47
N MET A 119 -0.07 -2.18 10.57
CA MET A 119 -0.46 -2.59 11.92
C MET A 119 -1.86 -2.11 12.28
N GLY A 120 -2.28 -0.92 11.85
CA GLY A 120 -3.62 -0.39 12.05
C GLY A 120 -4.69 -1.24 11.38
N VAL A 121 -4.45 -1.69 10.16
CA VAL A 121 -5.33 -2.61 9.43
C VAL A 121 -5.38 -3.99 10.10
N ALA A 122 -4.23 -4.52 10.57
CA ALA A 122 -4.16 -5.84 11.21
C ALA A 122 -4.66 -5.86 12.67
N ALA A 123 -4.45 -4.78 13.42
CA ALA A 123 -4.87 -4.66 14.82
C ALA A 123 -6.38 -4.36 14.97
N ALA A 124 -7.05 -4.03 13.87
CA ALA A 124 -8.50 -3.90 13.92
C ALA A 124 -9.10 -5.25 14.34
N PRO A 125 -9.93 -5.30 15.39
CA PRO A 125 -10.53 -6.54 15.84
C PRO A 125 -11.18 -7.24 14.64
N LYS A 126 -11.11 -8.59 14.62
CA LYS A 126 -11.94 -9.42 13.74
C LYS A 126 -13.39 -9.15 14.18
N GLN A 127 -13.91 -7.98 13.79
CA GLN A 127 -15.31 -7.69 14.00
C GLN A 127 -16.11 -8.61 13.09
N ASP A 128 -17.14 -9.20 13.64
CA ASP A 128 -18.21 -9.81 12.90
C ASP A 128 -18.53 -8.91 11.70
N LEU A 129 -18.78 -9.54 10.54
CA LEU A 129 -19.17 -8.84 9.31
C LEU A 129 -20.19 -7.78 9.68
N GLN A 130 -19.80 -6.50 9.57
CA GLN A 130 -20.75 -5.40 9.76
C GLN A 130 -21.89 -5.60 8.76
N SER A 131 -23.10 -5.45 9.24
CA SER A 131 -24.24 -5.47 8.34
C SER A 131 -24.16 -4.30 7.36
N ARG A 132 -24.85 -4.39 6.24
CA ARG A 132 -24.88 -3.27 5.29
C ARG A 132 -25.41 -2.00 5.95
N GLU A 133 -26.39 -2.14 6.82
CA GLU A 133 -27.01 -1.05 7.56
C GLU A 133 -26.02 -0.36 8.48
N GLU A 134 -25.22 -1.10 9.26
CA GLU A 134 -24.17 -0.55 10.12
C GLU A 134 -23.08 0.18 9.32
N LEU A 135 -22.72 -0.34 8.14
CA LEU A 135 -21.75 0.29 7.26
C LEU A 135 -22.30 1.61 6.68
N ASP A 136 -23.58 1.66 6.30
CA ASP A 136 -24.22 2.83 5.74
C ASP A 136 -24.49 3.93 6.80
N GLU A 137 -24.60 3.55 8.09
CA GLU A 137 -24.68 4.49 9.19
C GLU A 137 -23.31 5.12 9.51
N ALA A 138 -22.23 4.35 9.37
CA ALA A 138 -20.88 4.80 9.72
C ALA A 138 -20.16 5.53 8.58
N TYR A 139 -20.47 5.19 7.31
CA TYR A 139 -19.74 5.61 6.12
C TYR A 139 -20.67 5.96 4.97
N ASP A 140 -20.20 6.80 4.04
CA ASP A 140 -20.90 7.08 2.79
C ASP A 140 -20.53 6.06 1.70
N PHE A 141 -21.31 5.00 1.61
CA PHE A 141 -21.23 3.99 0.55
C PHE A 141 -22.41 4.06 -0.43
N SER A 142 -23.05 5.22 -0.56
CA SER A 142 -24.26 5.43 -1.36
C SER A 142 -24.14 5.03 -2.84
N ASN A 143 -22.90 5.08 -3.40
CA ASN A 143 -22.63 4.65 -4.79
C ASN A 143 -22.38 3.15 -4.94
N VAL A 144 -22.18 2.40 -3.86
CA VAL A 144 -21.88 0.97 -3.90
C VAL A 144 -23.11 0.17 -3.51
N ILE A 145 -23.67 -0.59 -4.44
CA ILE A 145 -24.89 -1.36 -4.24
C ILE A 145 -24.53 -2.84 -4.06
N GLY A 146 -25.06 -3.49 -3.03
CA GLY A 146 -24.90 -4.90 -2.79
C GLY A 146 -24.83 -5.27 -1.32
N ARG A 147 -25.07 -6.57 -1.04
CA ARG A 147 -25.06 -7.16 0.32
C ARG A 147 -24.29 -8.48 0.36
N ASP A 148 -23.52 -8.77 -0.69
CA ASP A 148 -22.69 -9.97 -0.71
C ASP A 148 -21.65 -9.92 0.43
N PRO A 149 -21.40 -11.01 1.15
CA PRO A 149 -20.46 -11.04 2.28
C PRO A 149 -19.03 -10.62 1.89
N VAL A 150 -18.58 -10.88 0.67
CA VAL A 150 -17.25 -10.46 0.18
C VAL A 150 -17.23 -8.95 -0.01
N LEU A 151 -18.32 -8.39 -0.58
CA LEU A 151 -18.48 -6.95 -0.72
C LEU A 151 -18.51 -6.26 0.65
N LEU A 152 -19.24 -6.77 1.62
CA LEU A 152 -19.32 -6.19 2.97
C LEU A 152 -17.96 -6.20 3.68
N LYS A 153 -17.17 -7.28 3.53
CA LYS A 153 -15.79 -7.33 4.02
C LYS A 153 -14.92 -6.24 3.38
N MET A 154 -15.05 -6.07 2.07
CA MET A 154 -14.31 -5.04 1.34
C MET A 154 -14.73 -3.64 1.81
N LEU A 155 -16.04 -3.36 1.96
CA LEU A 155 -16.52 -2.06 2.44
C LEU A 155 -16.07 -1.77 3.88
N THR A 156 -16.06 -2.79 4.75
CA THR A 156 -15.50 -2.67 6.10
C THR A 156 -14.02 -2.27 6.05
N LEU A 157 -13.24 -2.86 5.16
CA LEU A 157 -11.85 -2.48 4.95
C LEU A 157 -11.73 -1.06 4.41
N VAL A 158 -12.52 -0.71 3.38
CA VAL A 158 -12.56 0.63 2.78
C VAL A 158 -12.82 1.72 3.84
N GLY A 159 -13.82 1.52 4.70
CA GLY A 159 -14.13 2.47 5.77
C GLY A 159 -12.94 2.72 6.71
N ARG A 160 -12.19 1.66 7.03
CA ARG A 160 -11.00 1.75 7.92
C ARG A 160 -9.82 2.46 7.28
N ILE A 161 -9.54 2.18 5.99
CA ILE A 161 -8.38 2.75 5.32
C ILE A 161 -8.64 4.17 4.81
N ALA A 162 -9.89 4.56 4.60
CA ALA A 162 -10.27 5.85 4.04
C ALA A 162 -9.78 7.04 4.89
N ASP A 163 -9.71 6.87 6.22
CA ASP A 163 -9.22 7.91 7.14
C ASP A 163 -7.69 7.98 7.25
N THR A 164 -6.98 7.21 6.43
CA THR A 164 -5.51 7.20 6.41
C THR A 164 -4.97 7.95 5.19
N ASP A 165 -3.72 8.45 5.27
CA ASP A 165 -3.00 9.06 4.13
C ASP A 165 -2.25 8.03 3.26
N ALA A 166 -2.58 6.75 3.39
CA ALA A 166 -1.90 5.68 2.66
C ALA A 166 -2.24 5.69 1.17
N SER A 167 -1.26 5.34 0.33
CA SER A 167 -1.53 5.00 -1.06
C SER A 167 -2.26 3.66 -1.13
N ILE A 168 -3.37 3.61 -1.86
CA ILE A 168 -4.24 2.44 -1.94
C ILE A 168 -4.18 1.85 -3.34
N LEU A 169 -3.88 0.55 -3.43
CA LEU A 169 -3.95 -0.20 -4.67
C LEU A 169 -5.28 -0.97 -4.73
N ILE A 170 -6.11 -0.65 -5.75
CA ILE A 170 -7.37 -1.35 -6.01
C ILE A 170 -7.13 -2.32 -7.17
N THR A 171 -7.30 -3.62 -6.93
CA THR A 171 -7.14 -4.67 -7.93
C THR A 171 -8.47 -5.33 -8.28
N GLY A 172 -8.64 -5.72 -9.54
CA GLY A 172 -9.85 -6.41 -10.02
C GLY A 172 -9.92 -6.39 -11.53
N GLU A 173 -10.77 -7.23 -12.10
CA GLU A 173 -11.04 -7.29 -13.55
C GLU A 173 -11.65 -5.98 -14.06
N SER A 174 -11.63 -5.78 -15.38
CA SER A 174 -12.27 -4.61 -15.99
C SER A 174 -13.79 -4.66 -15.73
N GLY A 175 -14.39 -3.51 -15.39
CA GLY A 175 -15.84 -3.41 -15.15
C GLY A 175 -16.29 -3.86 -13.75
N THR A 176 -15.41 -4.23 -12.82
CA THR A 176 -15.78 -4.67 -11.47
C THR A 176 -16.09 -3.53 -10.48
N GLY A 177 -16.10 -2.28 -10.94
CA GLY A 177 -16.45 -1.12 -10.09
C GLY A 177 -15.30 -0.55 -9.29
N LYS A 178 -14.05 -0.68 -9.73
CA LYS A 178 -12.87 -0.06 -9.08
C LYS A 178 -13.04 1.44 -8.89
N ASP A 179 -13.62 2.13 -9.86
CA ASP A 179 -13.94 3.56 -9.81
C ASP A 179 -14.90 3.93 -8.67
N GLU A 180 -15.89 3.07 -8.44
CA GLU A 180 -16.88 3.29 -7.37
C GLU A 180 -16.24 3.09 -6.00
N ILE A 181 -15.33 2.14 -5.88
CA ILE A 181 -14.56 1.94 -4.65
C ILE A 181 -13.60 3.10 -4.42
N ALA A 182 -12.91 3.59 -5.45
CA ALA A 182 -12.04 4.78 -5.32
C ALA A 182 -12.86 6.01 -4.90
N ALA A 183 -14.04 6.21 -5.46
CA ALA A 183 -14.94 7.28 -5.07
C ALA A 183 -15.45 7.13 -3.62
N ALA A 184 -15.76 5.91 -3.19
CA ALA A 184 -16.18 5.63 -1.81
C ALA A 184 -15.04 5.91 -0.80
N ILE A 185 -13.80 5.53 -1.12
CA ILE A 185 -12.61 5.85 -0.31
C ILE A 185 -12.48 7.38 -0.17
N CYS A 186 -12.55 8.12 -1.27
CA CYS A 186 -12.43 9.57 -1.26
C CYS A 186 -13.51 10.23 -0.37
N ARG A 187 -14.78 9.85 -0.52
CA ARG A 187 -15.89 10.40 0.28
C ARG A 187 -15.77 10.15 1.78
N ASN A 188 -15.15 9.07 2.16
CA ASN A 188 -14.94 8.70 3.56
C ASN A 188 -13.57 9.12 4.11
N SER A 189 -12.76 9.83 3.31
CA SER A 189 -11.43 10.27 3.73
C SER A 189 -11.45 11.63 4.43
N ALA A 190 -10.36 11.96 5.11
CA ALA A 190 -10.12 13.30 5.65
C ALA A 190 -10.08 14.38 4.55
N ARG A 191 -9.90 13.98 3.26
CA ARG A 191 -9.83 14.86 2.09
C ARG A 191 -11.11 14.89 1.27
N ARG A 192 -12.23 14.44 1.81
CA ARG A 192 -13.53 14.36 1.12
C ARG A 192 -14.03 15.67 0.53
N GLU A 193 -13.64 16.80 1.11
CA GLU A 193 -13.99 18.14 0.62
C GLU A 193 -13.06 18.62 -0.51
N GLY A 194 -11.95 17.93 -0.73
CA GLY A 194 -10.99 18.23 -1.78
C GLY A 194 -11.38 17.59 -3.13
N PRO A 195 -10.65 17.92 -4.21
CA PRO A 195 -10.94 17.39 -5.52
C PRO A 195 -10.63 15.89 -5.63
N LEU A 196 -11.50 15.13 -6.30
CA LEU A 196 -11.20 13.78 -6.78
C LEU A 196 -10.85 13.85 -8.28
N VAL A 197 -9.56 13.76 -8.59
CA VAL A 197 -9.06 13.79 -9.98
C VAL A 197 -8.87 12.36 -10.48
N LYS A 198 -9.68 11.95 -11.45
CA LYS A 198 -9.56 10.64 -12.11
C LYS A 198 -8.71 10.75 -13.37
N VAL A 199 -7.74 9.88 -13.53
CA VAL A 199 -6.83 9.84 -14.67
C VAL A 199 -6.80 8.43 -15.26
N ASN A 200 -7.21 8.29 -16.50
CA ASN A 200 -7.05 7.04 -17.24
C ASN A 200 -5.66 7.06 -17.92
N LEU A 201 -4.71 6.33 -17.33
CA LEU A 201 -3.32 6.26 -17.80
C LEU A 201 -3.22 5.56 -19.16
N GLY A 202 -4.08 4.58 -19.42
CA GLY A 202 -4.13 3.87 -20.71
C GLY A 202 -4.55 4.76 -21.89
N GLY A 203 -5.24 5.86 -21.61
CA GLY A 203 -5.66 6.83 -22.61
C GLY A 203 -4.65 7.94 -22.91
N ILE A 204 -3.54 8.02 -22.17
CA ILE A 204 -2.52 9.05 -22.32
C ILE A 204 -1.33 8.50 -23.11
N SER A 205 -0.96 9.13 -24.21
CA SER A 205 0.26 8.75 -24.94
C SER A 205 1.52 9.06 -24.09
N SER A 206 2.56 8.24 -24.25
CA SER A 206 3.82 8.42 -23.51
C SER A 206 4.44 9.81 -23.71
N THR A 207 4.26 10.41 -24.89
CA THR A 207 4.76 11.76 -25.24
C THR A 207 4.02 12.89 -24.53
N LEU A 208 2.77 12.66 -24.12
CA LEU A 208 1.94 13.65 -23.42
C LEU A 208 1.87 13.41 -21.91
N PHE A 209 2.38 12.28 -21.45
CA PHE A 209 2.24 11.85 -20.05
C PHE A 209 2.76 12.90 -19.06
N GLU A 210 3.98 13.38 -19.24
CA GLU A 210 4.58 14.37 -18.34
C GLU A 210 3.78 15.69 -18.35
N SER A 211 3.38 16.15 -19.52
CA SER A 211 2.59 17.36 -19.69
C SER A 211 1.18 17.25 -19.10
N GLU A 212 0.53 16.08 -19.20
CA GLU A 212 -0.77 15.83 -18.56
C GLU A 212 -0.65 15.75 -17.06
N MET A 213 0.34 15.01 -16.54
CA MET A 213 0.47 14.73 -15.10
C MET A 213 1.00 15.94 -14.33
N PHE A 214 2.01 16.63 -14.88
CA PHE A 214 2.74 17.70 -14.16
C PHE A 214 2.45 19.10 -14.70
N GLY A 215 1.78 19.21 -15.88
CA GLY A 215 1.53 20.48 -16.52
C GLY A 215 2.73 21.02 -17.28
N HIS A 216 2.57 22.19 -17.90
CA HIS A 216 3.62 22.91 -18.58
C HIS A 216 3.31 24.40 -18.67
N VAL A 217 4.35 25.22 -18.81
CA VAL A 217 4.21 26.63 -19.15
C VAL A 217 4.27 26.83 -20.67
N LYS A 218 3.65 27.88 -21.16
CA LYS A 218 3.70 28.26 -22.56
C LYS A 218 5.16 28.33 -23.04
N GLY A 219 5.42 27.67 -24.18
CA GLY A 219 6.76 27.64 -24.80
C GLY A 219 7.70 26.56 -24.24
N ALA A 220 7.28 25.70 -23.33
CA ALA A 220 8.09 24.60 -22.82
C ALA A 220 8.51 23.59 -23.91
N PHE A 221 7.70 23.46 -24.98
CA PHE A 221 8.00 22.67 -26.18
C PHE A 221 7.27 23.27 -27.38
N THR A 222 7.54 22.77 -28.59
CA THR A 222 7.10 23.39 -29.87
C THR A 222 5.59 23.66 -29.93
N ASP A 223 4.77 22.76 -29.38
CA ASP A 223 3.30 22.86 -29.39
C ASP A 223 2.70 23.40 -28.07
N ALA A 224 3.49 23.84 -27.12
CA ALA A 224 3.03 24.44 -25.88
C ALA A 224 2.52 25.87 -26.10
N ARG A 225 1.30 26.01 -26.59
CA ARG A 225 0.69 27.32 -26.98
C ARG A 225 0.15 28.12 -25.81
N SER A 226 -0.16 27.43 -24.68
CA SER A 226 -0.70 28.02 -23.45
C SER A 226 -0.14 27.28 -22.24
N ASP A 227 -0.25 27.90 -21.06
CA ASP A 227 0.01 27.20 -19.78
C ASP A 227 -1.02 26.10 -19.57
N ARG A 228 -0.61 25.00 -18.93
CA ARG A 228 -1.47 23.89 -18.57
C ARG A 228 -1.17 23.43 -17.15
N THR A 229 -2.20 23.42 -16.31
CA THR A 229 -2.14 22.85 -14.96
C THR A 229 -2.12 21.31 -15.02
N GLY A 230 -1.21 20.67 -14.30
CA GLY A 230 -1.08 19.22 -14.25
C GLY A 230 -2.13 18.55 -13.39
N ARG A 231 -2.34 17.25 -13.61
CA ARG A 231 -3.31 16.45 -12.83
C ARG A 231 -2.95 16.39 -11.35
N PHE A 232 -1.66 16.30 -11.00
CA PHE A 232 -1.20 16.34 -9.61
C PHE A 232 -1.51 17.67 -8.94
N GLU A 233 -1.30 18.78 -9.63
CA GLU A 233 -1.62 20.11 -9.11
C GLU A 233 -3.13 20.28 -8.93
N LEU A 234 -3.95 19.79 -9.88
CA LEU A 234 -5.41 19.78 -9.75
C LEU A 234 -5.91 18.92 -8.60
N ALA A 235 -5.15 17.91 -8.18
CA ALA A 235 -5.50 17.02 -7.08
C ALA A 235 -4.98 17.51 -5.72
N ASP A 236 -4.30 18.66 -5.67
CA ASP A 236 -3.73 19.18 -4.42
C ASP A 236 -4.80 19.37 -3.36
N GLY A 237 -4.50 18.93 -2.14
CA GLY A 237 -5.46 18.90 -1.02
C GLY A 237 -6.60 17.89 -1.16
N GLY A 238 -6.61 17.08 -2.23
CA GLY A 238 -7.62 16.07 -2.52
C GLY A 238 -7.06 14.68 -2.76
N THR A 239 -7.63 13.99 -3.75
CA THR A 239 -7.28 12.60 -4.09
C THR A 239 -7.08 12.47 -5.61
N ILE A 240 -6.01 11.78 -6.04
CA ILE A 240 -5.82 11.38 -7.42
C ILE A 240 -6.07 9.87 -7.55
N PHE A 241 -6.91 9.48 -8.51
CA PHE A 241 -7.15 8.09 -8.88
C PHE A 241 -6.55 7.82 -10.26
N LEU A 242 -5.60 6.89 -10.30
CA LEU A 242 -4.87 6.48 -11.51
C LEU A 242 -5.40 5.12 -11.96
N ASP A 243 -6.09 5.05 -13.13
CA ASP A 243 -6.66 3.83 -13.71
C ASP A 243 -5.91 3.39 -14.97
#